data_a9a8f4036adb20968606502236e76091
#
_entry.id   a9a8f4036adb20968606502236e76091
#
_cell.length_a   1.000
_cell.length_b   1.000
_cell.length_c   1.000
_cell.angle_alpha   90.00
_cell.angle_beta   90.00
_cell.angle_gamma   90.00
#
_symmetry.space_group_name_H-M   'P 1'
#
loop_
_entity.id
_entity.type
_entity.pdbx_description
1 polymer ?
#
loop_
_entity_poly.entity_id
_entity_poly.type
_entity_poly.pdbx_seq_one_letter_code
_entity_poly.pdbx_strand_id
1 'polypeptide(L)'
;MSDKLLFKSGSVAVETKGKEAIKLLADVLGKNPDIDILIEGHTDNVPIKTAVYKDNWDLSVARATSIVRILTEEYKIVPTRLTASGKGEFSPRATNETTEGKALNRRTEIILSPKLDEIMQLLKTN
;
A
#
# COMPACT_ATOMS: atom_id res chain seq x y z
N MET A 1 -2.18 2.65 6.63
CA MET A 1 -3.40 1.94 7.07
C MET A 1 -3.03 0.61 7.73
N SER A 2 -3.75 0.28 8.78
CA SER A 2 -3.49 -0.94 9.53
C SER A 2 -3.92 -2.18 8.76
N ASP A 3 -3.17 -3.28 8.92
CA ASP A 3 -3.47 -4.57 8.33
C ASP A 3 -4.85 -5.12 8.72
N LYS A 4 -5.23 -4.97 9.99
CA LYS A 4 -6.54 -5.44 10.48
C LYS A 4 -7.72 -4.73 9.83
N LEU A 5 -7.53 -3.48 9.43
CA LEU A 5 -8.54 -2.71 8.72
C LEU A 5 -8.74 -3.25 7.30
N LEU A 6 -7.64 -3.63 6.65
CA LEU A 6 -7.62 -3.97 5.23
C LEU A 6 -7.82 -5.45 4.96
N PHE A 7 -7.17 -6.34 5.71
CA PHE A 7 -7.06 -7.75 5.36
C PHE A 7 -7.28 -8.67 6.57
N LYS A 8 -7.78 -9.88 6.29
CA LYS A 8 -7.67 -10.99 7.23
C LYS A 8 -6.24 -11.50 7.25
N SER A 9 -5.83 -12.12 8.35
CA SER A 9 -4.50 -12.71 8.50
C SER A 9 -4.15 -13.61 7.31
N GLY A 10 -3.00 -13.35 6.69
CA GLY A 10 -2.52 -14.13 5.55
C GLY A 10 -3.29 -13.95 4.25
N SER A 11 -4.30 -13.09 4.22
CA SER A 11 -5.14 -12.85 3.04
C SER A 11 -4.71 -11.58 2.30
N VAL A 12 -5.03 -11.53 1.00
CA VAL A 12 -4.95 -10.31 0.19
C VAL A 12 -6.33 -9.82 -0.25
N ALA A 13 -7.40 -10.47 0.19
CA ALA A 13 -8.76 -10.00 -0.03
C ALA A 13 -9.06 -8.86 0.94
N VAL A 14 -9.48 -7.72 0.41
CA VAL A 14 -9.74 -6.51 1.21
C VAL A 14 -11.09 -6.62 1.91
N GLU A 15 -11.09 -6.38 3.23
CA GLU A 15 -12.30 -6.38 4.04
C GLU A 15 -13.18 -5.17 3.75
N THR A 16 -14.47 -5.24 4.11
CA THR A 16 -15.44 -4.17 3.88
C THR A 16 -14.99 -2.83 4.45
N LYS A 17 -14.47 -2.81 5.69
CA LYS A 17 -13.96 -1.58 6.31
C LYS A 17 -12.76 -1.02 5.56
N GLY A 18 -11.90 -1.90 5.04
CA GLY A 18 -10.77 -1.50 4.20
C GLY A 18 -11.24 -0.87 2.90
N LYS A 19 -12.29 -1.43 2.29
CA LYS A 19 -12.87 -0.85 1.07
C LYS A 19 -13.44 0.54 1.30
N GLU A 20 -14.05 0.79 2.44
CA GLU A 20 -14.53 2.13 2.81
C GLU A 20 -13.38 3.14 2.91
N ALA A 21 -12.27 2.73 3.52
CA ALA A 21 -11.07 3.56 3.62
C ALA A 21 -10.46 3.85 2.24
N ILE A 22 -10.43 2.84 1.37
CA ILE A 22 -9.94 2.98 -0.01
C ILE A 22 -10.83 3.93 -0.81
N LYS A 23 -12.15 3.89 -0.59
CA LYS A 23 -13.09 4.82 -1.21
C LYS A 23 -12.77 6.27 -0.86
N LEU A 24 -12.48 6.55 0.41
CA LEU A 24 -12.08 7.89 0.84
C LEU A 24 -10.78 8.34 0.16
N LEU A 25 -9.82 7.44 0.05
CA LEU A 25 -8.59 7.70 -0.69
C LEU A 25 -8.88 8.00 -2.16
N ALA A 26 -9.73 7.21 -2.80
CA ALA A 26 -10.11 7.42 -4.20
C ALA A 26 -10.77 8.78 -4.42
N ASP A 27 -11.61 9.23 -3.48
CA ASP A 27 -12.24 10.55 -3.56
C ASP A 27 -11.18 11.66 -3.53
N VAL A 28 -10.18 11.56 -2.65
CA VAL A 28 -9.06 12.51 -2.59
C VAL A 28 -8.27 12.51 -3.90
N LEU A 29 -7.97 11.34 -4.43
CA LEU A 29 -7.20 11.20 -5.67
C LEU A 29 -7.96 11.75 -6.88
N GLY A 30 -9.27 11.58 -6.91
CA GLY A 30 -10.11 12.13 -7.96
C GLY A 30 -10.13 13.66 -7.97
N LYS A 31 -9.97 14.29 -6.80
CA LYS A 31 -9.92 15.75 -6.67
C LYS A 31 -8.52 16.32 -6.91
N ASN A 32 -7.49 15.49 -6.95
CA ASN A 32 -6.09 15.90 -7.09
C ASN A 32 -5.41 15.08 -8.20
N PRO A 33 -5.75 15.32 -9.47
CA PRO A 33 -5.29 14.49 -10.58
C PRO A 33 -3.78 14.56 -10.85
N ASP A 34 -3.09 15.53 -10.27
CA ASP A 34 -1.65 15.72 -10.47
C ASP A 34 -0.77 14.97 -9.46
N ILE A 35 -1.37 14.20 -8.57
CA ILE A 35 -0.66 13.44 -7.55
C ILE A 35 -0.50 12.00 -8.01
N ASP A 36 0.73 11.48 -7.94
CA ASP A 36 1.02 10.07 -8.10
C ASP A 36 1.04 9.37 -6.74
N ILE A 37 0.71 8.10 -6.73
CA ILE A 37 0.53 7.33 -5.51
C ILE A 37 1.39 6.07 -5.52
N LEU A 38 2.16 5.87 -4.46
CA LEU A 38 2.85 4.63 -4.18
C LEU A 38 2.12 3.92 -3.04
N ILE A 39 1.65 2.71 -3.29
CA ILE A 39 1.04 1.84 -2.27
C ILE A 39 2.12 0.88 -1.82
N GLU A 40 2.49 0.92 -0.54
CA GLU A 40 3.60 0.12 -0.03
C GLU A 40 3.16 -0.79 1.11
N GLY A 41 3.25 -2.10 0.88
CA GLY A 41 2.90 -3.11 1.87
C GLY A 41 4.05 -3.43 2.81
N HIS A 42 3.73 -3.67 4.08
CA HIS A 42 4.67 -4.05 5.14
C HIS A 42 4.11 -5.18 5.97
N THR A 43 4.97 -6.07 6.43
CA THR A 43 4.62 -7.19 7.31
C THR A 43 5.38 -7.09 8.63
N ASP A 44 4.99 -7.93 9.61
CA ASP A 44 5.85 -8.22 10.74
C ASP A 44 6.88 -9.28 10.34
N ASN A 45 7.65 -9.78 11.33
CA ASN A 45 8.69 -10.77 11.07
C ASN A 45 8.23 -12.23 11.21
N VAL A 46 6.94 -12.48 11.39
CA VAL A 46 6.42 -13.85 11.41
C VAL A 46 6.51 -14.41 10.00
N PRO A 47 7.25 -15.51 9.80
CA PRO A 47 7.40 -16.08 8.45
C PRO A 47 6.07 -16.52 7.89
N ILE A 48 5.86 -16.25 6.59
CA ILE A 48 4.77 -16.83 5.83
C ILE A 48 5.36 -17.70 4.72
N LYS A 49 4.82 -18.88 4.56
CA LYS A 49 5.16 -19.78 3.46
C LYS A 49 3.95 -20.59 3.10
N THR A 50 3.33 -20.27 1.98
CA THR A 50 2.15 -20.98 1.46
C THR A 50 2.38 -21.36 0.02
N ALA A 51 1.42 -22.05 -0.60
CA ALA A 51 1.47 -22.36 -2.01
C ALA A 51 1.46 -21.10 -2.88
N VAL A 52 0.92 -19.99 -2.37
CA VAL A 52 0.75 -18.72 -3.11
C VAL A 52 1.88 -17.73 -2.78
N TYR A 53 2.29 -17.65 -1.51
CA TYR A 53 3.30 -16.69 -1.05
C TYR A 53 4.53 -17.44 -0.55
N LYS A 54 5.66 -17.17 -1.18
CA LYS A 54 6.93 -17.77 -0.81
C LYS A 54 7.46 -17.22 0.52
N ASP A 55 7.27 -15.92 0.74
CA ASP A 55 7.78 -15.19 1.91
C ASP A 55 7.00 -13.88 2.11
N ASN A 56 7.47 -13.07 3.07
CA ASN A 56 6.86 -11.77 3.37
C ASN A 56 7.06 -10.74 2.25
N TRP A 57 8.06 -10.90 1.39
CA TRP A 57 8.18 -10.06 0.20
C TRP A 57 6.95 -10.25 -0.70
N ASP A 58 6.61 -11.49 -1.01
CA ASP A 58 5.45 -11.81 -1.86
C ASP A 58 4.16 -11.29 -1.25
N LEU A 59 3.95 -11.52 0.04
CA LEU A 59 2.72 -11.09 0.72
C LEU A 59 2.58 -9.57 0.72
N SER A 60 3.65 -8.84 1.02
CA SER A 60 3.61 -7.38 1.10
C SER A 60 3.29 -6.75 -0.27
N VAL A 61 3.90 -7.24 -1.33
CA VAL A 61 3.63 -6.77 -2.70
C VAL A 61 2.21 -7.13 -3.14
N ALA A 62 1.77 -8.36 -2.85
CA ALA A 62 0.44 -8.83 -3.22
C ALA A 62 -0.66 -8.01 -2.55
N ARG A 63 -0.48 -7.63 -1.30
CA ARG A 63 -1.43 -6.77 -0.57
C ARG A 63 -1.50 -5.38 -1.18
N ALA A 64 -0.35 -4.77 -1.51
CA ALA A 64 -0.32 -3.49 -2.19
C ALA A 64 -1.02 -3.56 -3.56
N THR A 65 -0.76 -4.62 -4.31
CA THR A 65 -1.39 -4.84 -5.62
C THR A 65 -2.90 -4.98 -5.52
N SER A 66 -3.41 -5.62 -4.48
CA SER A 66 -4.86 -5.74 -4.25
C SER A 66 -5.52 -4.36 -4.13
N ILE A 67 -4.87 -3.44 -3.41
CA ILE A 67 -5.38 -2.07 -3.25
C ILE A 67 -5.33 -1.32 -4.58
N VAL A 68 -4.22 -1.44 -5.32
CA VAL A 68 -4.10 -0.83 -6.64
C VAL A 68 -5.21 -1.30 -7.58
N ARG A 69 -5.53 -2.60 -7.59
CA ARG A 69 -6.60 -3.14 -8.42
C ARG A 69 -7.96 -2.56 -8.06
N ILE A 70 -8.26 -2.40 -6.79
CA ILE A 70 -9.52 -1.78 -6.37
C ILE A 70 -9.59 -0.33 -6.86
N LEU A 71 -8.51 0.43 -6.70
CA LEU A 71 -8.47 1.82 -7.16
C LEU A 71 -8.68 1.93 -8.66
N THR A 72 -8.09 1.05 -9.46
CA THR A 72 -8.22 1.08 -10.91
C THR A 72 -9.56 0.52 -11.40
N GLU A 73 -10.00 -0.59 -10.85
CA GLU A 73 -11.18 -1.32 -11.35
C GLU A 73 -12.49 -0.74 -10.82
N GLU A 74 -12.56 -0.43 -9.52
CA GLU A 74 -13.79 0.07 -8.90
C GLU A 74 -13.92 1.60 -8.96
N TYR A 75 -12.81 2.32 -8.82
CA TYR A 75 -12.84 3.78 -8.74
C TYR A 75 -12.24 4.48 -9.95
N LYS A 76 -11.83 3.72 -10.96
CA LYS A 76 -11.38 4.24 -12.27
C LYS A 76 -10.19 5.22 -12.15
N ILE A 77 -9.33 5.04 -11.15
CA ILE A 77 -8.08 5.79 -11.06
C ILE A 77 -7.17 5.33 -12.18
N VAL A 78 -6.57 6.27 -12.90
CA VAL A 78 -5.71 5.96 -14.05
C VAL A 78 -4.48 5.18 -13.59
N PRO A 79 -4.21 3.99 -14.16
CA PRO A 79 -3.11 3.13 -13.70
C PRO A 79 -1.73 3.78 -13.72
N THR A 80 -1.48 4.73 -14.61
CA THR A 80 -0.19 5.42 -14.71
C THR A 80 0.15 6.26 -13.47
N ARG A 81 -0.84 6.52 -12.60
CA ARG A 81 -0.64 7.26 -11.35
C ARG A 81 -0.27 6.36 -10.18
N LEU A 82 -0.33 5.04 -10.35
CA LEU A 82 -0.26 4.09 -9.25
C LEU A 82 0.97 3.21 -9.34
N THR A 83 1.61 2.97 -8.20
CA THR A 83 2.70 2.01 -8.06
C THR A 83 2.41 1.11 -6.86
N ALA A 84 2.53 -0.19 -7.05
CA ALA A 84 2.45 -1.17 -5.96
C ALA A 84 3.86 -1.59 -5.58
N SER A 85 4.16 -1.62 -4.28
CA SER A 85 5.45 -2.05 -3.77
C SER A 85 5.32 -2.78 -2.44
N GLY A 86 6.38 -3.45 -2.03
CA GLY A 86 6.41 -4.17 -0.77
C GLY A 86 7.80 -4.13 -0.16
N LYS A 87 7.86 -3.94 1.14
CA LYS A 87 9.10 -3.94 1.92
C LYS A 87 9.28 -5.24 2.73
N GLY A 88 8.31 -6.16 2.66
CA GLY A 88 8.34 -7.34 3.51
C GLY A 88 8.36 -6.95 4.97
N GLU A 89 9.21 -7.63 5.74
CA GLU A 89 9.43 -7.36 7.17
C GLU A 89 10.56 -6.35 7.44
N PHE A 90 11.21 -5.83 6.40
CA PHE A 90 12.53 -5.20 6.51
C PHE A 90 12.49 -3.69 6.76
N SER A 91 11.32 -3.10 6.95
CA SER A 91 11.16 -1.69 7.32
C SER A 91 10.21 -1.56 8.52
N PRO A 92 10.59 -2.11 9.69
CA PRO A 92 9.71 -2.11 10.85
C PRO A 92 9.50 -0.69 11.40
N ARG A 93 8.29 -0.44 11.87
CA ARG A 93 7.89 0.80 12.56
C ARG A 93 8.07 0.66 14.07
N ALA A 94 7.97 -0.56 14.56
CA ALA A 94 8.03 -0.89 15.98
C ALA A 94 8.76 -2.22 16.18
N THR A 95 8.90 -2.63 17.44
CA THR A 95 9.53 -3.91 17.75
C THR A 95 8.65 -5.09 17.28
N ASN A 96 9.30 -6.16 16.82
CA ASN A 96 8.62 -7.43 16.54
C ASN A 96 8.59 -8.36 17.75
N GLU A 97 9.03 -7.89 18.91
CA GLU A 97 9.07 -8.69 20.13
C GLU A 97 7.74 -8.69 20.90
N THR A 98 6.85 -7.76 20.59
CA THR A 98 5.54 -7.65 21.23
C THR A 98 4.41 -7.80 20.21
N THR A 99 3.25 -8.22 20.68
CA THR A 99 2.04 -8.31 19.86
C THR A 99 1.66 -6.94 19.29
N GLU A 100 1.75 -5.90 20.12
CA GLU A 100 1.45 -4.52 19.74
C GLU A 100 2.40 -4.00 18.66
N GLY A 101 3.70 -4.27 18.82
CA GLY A 101 4.71 -3.86 17.85
C GLY A 101 4.53 -4.55 16.51
N LYS A 102 4.27 -5.87 16.52
CA LYS A 102 3.97 -6.61 15.30
C LYS A 102 2.75 -6.03 14.57
N ALA A 103 1.70 -5.70 15.31
CA ALA A 103 0.49 -5.11 14.74
C ALA A 103 0.78 -3.77 14.05
N LEU A 104 1.67 -2.95 14.60
CA LEU A 104 2.09 -1.69 13.99
C LEU A 104 2.94 -1.90 12.74
N ASN A 105 3.68 -3.00 12.67
CA ASN A 105 4.50 -3.35 11.51
C ASN A 105 3.65 -3.87 10.35
N ARG A 106 2.53 -4.55 10.63
CA ARG A 106 1.58 -5.00 9.61
C ARG A 106 0.73 -3.82 9.15
N ARG A 107 1.15 -3.19 8.06
CA ARG A 107 0.50 -1.96 7.58
C ARG A 107 0.68 -1.80 6.07
N THR A 108 -0.14 -0.91 5.52
CA THR A 108 0.05 -0.39 4.17
C THR A 108 0.26 1.10 4.26
N GLU A 109 1.33 1.58 3.67
CA GLU A 109 1.61 3.02 3.61
C GLU A 109 1.17 3.57 2.26
N ILE A 110 0.51 4.73 2.31
CA ILE A 110 0.07 5.44 1.12
C ILE A 110 0.97 6.66 0.98
N ILE A 111 1.79 6.67 -0.04
CA ILE A 111 2.77 7.73 -0.26
C ILE A 111 2.32 8.55 -1.46
N LEU A 112 1.98 9.81 -1.21
CA LEU A 112 1.52 10.74 -2.23
C LEU A 112 2.70 11.63 -2.66
N SER A 113 2.85 11.81 -3.95
CA SER A 113 3.90 12.66 -4.50
C SER A 113 3.40 13.48 -5.68
N PRO A 114 3.89 14.72 -5.85
CA PRO A 114 3.62 15.49 -7.06
C PRO A 114 4.28 14.81 -8.25
N LYS A 115 3.79 15.12 -9.45
CA LYS A 115 4.38 14.57 -10.67
C LYS A 115 5.84 14.99 -10.80
N LEU A 116 6.70 14.01 -11.04
CA LEU A 116 8.14 14.21 -11.18
C LEU A 116 8.48 15.19 -12.31
N ASP A 117 7.71 15.17 -13.39
CA ASP A 117 7.91 16.05 -14.54
C ASP A 117 7.87 17.54 -14.15
N GLU A 118 6.95 17.92 -13.28
CA GLU A 118 6.84 19.30 -12.78
C GLU A 118 8.08 19.69 -11.97
N ILE A 119 8.58 18.78 -11.15
CA ILE A 119 9.79 19.00 -10.35
C ILE A 119 11.01 19.17 -11.27
N MET A 120 11.12 18.31 -12.28
CA MET A 120 12.21 18.38 -13.25
C MET A 120 12.18 19.69 -14.06
N GLN A 121 10.99 20.16 -14.42
CA GLN A 121 10.82 21.45 -15.09
C GLN A 121 11.33 22.60 -14.23
N LEU A 122 10.97 22.62 -12.95
CA LEU A 122 11.45 23.64 -12.01
C LEU A 122 12.97 23.64 -11.87
N LEU A 123 13.58 22.47 -11.85
CA LEU A 123 15.03 22.34 -11.76
C LEU A 123 15.75 22.81 -13.03
N LYS A 124 15.11 22.67 -14.19
CA LYS A 124 15.69 23.09 -15.48
C LYS A 124 15.63 24.58 -15.72
N THR A 125 14.71 25.29 -15.07
CA THR A 125 14.53 26.73 -15.27
C THR A 125 15.51 27.57 -14.47
N ASN A 126 16.34 26.94 -13.68
CA ASN A 126 17.39 27.64 -12.90
C ASN A 126 18.78 27.46 -13.54
#